data_a74368319009b3490462dd399c3f1d90
#
_entry.id   a74368319009b3490462dd399c3f1d90
#
_cell.length_a   1.000
_cell.length_b   1.000
_cell.length_c   1.000
_cell.angle_alpha   90.00
_cell.angle_beta   90.00
_cell.angle_gamma   90.00
#
_symmetry.space_group_name_H-M   'P 1'
#
loop_
_entity.id
_entity.type
_entity.pdbx_description
1 polymer ?
#
loop_
_entity_poly.entity_id
_entity_poly.type
_entity_poly.pdbx_seq_one_letter_code
_entity_poly.pdbx_strand_id
1 'polypeptide(L)'
;MIHINNVTKSFSGTNVLDHLQMHVPKGSIYGLVGPNGAGKSTIIRHIVGDYRPDSGEILIDGQNIHENAAVKERIAYIPDEIFYFPQANTLEMMRYYKGLYPSFDEQYFYKICKCFPMLHLKKPIRSFSKGTIKQVAFVLALSIHPDLLVLDEPVDGLDPVMRRQIWSLIMSEVADHGTTVLVSSHNLRELEDVCDHIGILNRGHLLLEHSLDDLQSSITKVQVAFEHDLPPIPDGLALLHAVTNGRVSTLILKGEPQEVETKMEALHPLLLDVLPLSLEEIFIYEMGGEHYEVKNILF
;
A
#
# COMPACT_ATOMS: atom_id res chain seq x y z
N MET A 1 -8.21 2.09 12.79
CA MET A 1 -9.16 1.23 12.02
C MET A 1 -8.86 -0.25 12.22
N ILE A 2 -7.70 -0.75 11.80
CA ILE A 2 -7.30 -2.15 12.00
C ILE A 2 -6.25 -2.20 13.11
N HIS A 3 -6.43 -3.10 14.07
CA HIS A 3 -5.44 -3.43 15.10
C HIS A 3 -5.18 -4.93 15.09
N ILE A 4 -3.94 -5.30 14.83
CA ILE A 4 -3.48 -6.69 14.85
C ILE A 4 -2.54 -6.84 16.04
N ASN A 5 -2.90 -7.71 16.98
CA ASN A 5 -2.22 -7.87 18.25
C ASN A 5 -1.64 -9.29 18.36
N ASN A 6 -0.32 -9.43 18.19
CA ASN A 6 0.43 -10.69 18.35
C ASN A 6 -0.18 -11.89 17.59
N VAL A 7 -0.57 -11.67 16.35
CA VAL A 7 -1.21 -12.71 15.54
C VAL A 7 -0.19 -13.72 15.06
N THR A 8 -0.43 -14.99 15.36
CA THR A 8 0.34 -16.13 14.85
C THR A 8 -0.57 -17.04 14.04
N LYS A 9 -0.05 -17.51 12.90
CA LYS A 9 -0.73 -18.47 12.04
C LYS A 9 0.24 -19.47 11.43
N SER A 10 -0.06 -20.74 11.59
CA SER A 10 0.71 -21.85 11.02
C SER A 10 -0.13 -22.65 10.05
N PHE A 11 0.49 -23.15 9.01
CA PHE A 11 -0.07 -24.14 8.10
C PHE A 11 0.90 -25.32 7.99
N SER A 12 0.41 -26.52 8.23
CA SER A 12 1.21 -27.77 8.16
C SER A 12 2.52 -27.70 8.96
N GLY A 13 2.48 -27.02 10.13
CA GLY A 13 3.65 -26.91 11.02
C GLY A 13 4.63 -25.78 10.66
N THR A 14 4.35 -24.99 9.63
CA THR A 14 5.17 -23.82 9.27
C THR A 14 4.45 -22.53 9.67
N ASN A 15 5.11 -21.68 10.45
CA ASN A 15 4.59 -20.35 10.78
C ASN A 15 4.64 -19.46 9.54
N VAL A 16 3.47 -18.98 9.14
CA VAL A 16 3.31 -18.02 8.04
C VAL A 16 3.15 -16.59 8.56
N LEU A 17 2.56 -16.45 9.75
CA LEU A 17 2.55 -15.22 10.54
C LEU A 17 3.09 -15.55 11.91
N ASP A 18 3.98 -14.73 12.43
CA ASP A 18 4.65 -14.98 13.69
C ASP A 18 4.66 -13.74 14.58
N HIS A 19 3.78 -13.74 15.59
CA HIS A 19 3.57 -12.65 16.56
C HIS A 19 3.37 -11.28 15.87
N LEU A 20 2.69 -11.27 14.71
CA LEU A 20 2.50 -10.07 13.90
C LEU A 20 1.74 -9.00 14.68
N GLN A 21 2.29 -7.79 14.67
CA GLN A 21 1.62 -6.58 15.16
C GLN A 21 1.53 -5.60 13.99
N MET A 22 0.37 -4.97 13.79
CA MET A 22 0.17 -3.99 12.71
C MET A 22 -0.99 -3.05 13.08
N HIS A 23 -0.86 -1.78 12.73
CA HIS A 23 -1.88 -0.78 12.97
C HIS A 23 -2.18 0.02 11.71
N VAL A 24 -3.41 -0.05 11.23
CA VAL A 24 -3.88 0.77 10.09
C VAL A 24 -4.74 1.92 10.63
N PRO A 25 -4.32 3.18 10.44
CA PRO A 25 -5.12 4.34 10.83
C PRO A 25 -6.44 4.43 10.06
N LYS A 26 -7.43 5.09 10.65
CA LYS A 26 -8.73 5.30 9.98
C LYS A 26 -8.62 6.39 8.92
N GLY A 27 -9.26 6.18 7.76
CA GLY A 27 -9.29 7.13 6.66
C GLY A 27 -7.95 7.28 5.92
N SER A 28 -7.03 6.32 6.08
CA SER A 28 -5.75 6.29 5.39
C SER A 28 -5.71 5.23 4.29
N ILE A 29 -4.77 5.38 3.37
CA ILE A 29 -4.35 4.35 2.43
C ILE A 29 -3.08 3.71 2.98
N TYR A 30 -3.18 2.47 3.44
CA TYR A 30 -2.08 1.72 4.00
C TYR A 30 -1.55 0.69 3.00
N GLY A 31 -0.28 0.80 2.62
CA GLY A 31 0.42 -0.12 1.75
C GLY A 31 1.11 -1.25 2.53
N LEU A 32 0.72 -2.49 2.30
CA LEU A 32 1.38 -3.67 2.84
C LEU A 32 2.30 -4.28 1.78
N VAL A 33 3.60 -4.04 1.92
CA VAL A 33 4.62 -4.46 0.95
C VAL A 33 5.38 -5.67 1.44
N GLY A 34 5.79 -6.53 0.51
CA GLY A 34 6.65 -7.66 0.81
C GLY A 34 6.76 -8.63 -0.36
N PRO A 35 7.78 -9.49 -0.37
CA PRO A 35 7.96 -10.48 -1.43
C PRO A 35 6.83 -11.51 -1.44
N ASN A 36 6.77 -12.28 -2.52
CA ASN A 36 5.87 -13.41 -2.59
C ASN A 36 6.20 -14.42 -1.47
N GLY A 37 5.14 -14.88 -0.77
CA GLY A 37 5.30 -15.77 0.39
C GLY A 37 5.60 -15.05 1.71
N ALA A 38 5.67 -13.72 1.76
CA ALA A 38 5.89 -12.98 3.01
C ALA A 38 4.75 -13.10 4.03
N GLY A 39 3.54 -13.50 3.59
CA GLY A 39 2.34 -13.60 4.45
C GLY A 39 1.26 -12.56 4.15
N LYS A 40 1.41 -11.69 3.13
CA LYS A 40 0.46 -10.62 2.77
C LYS A 40 -0.98 -11.12 2.60
N SER A 41 -1.20 -12.03 1.67
CA SER A 41 -2.55 -12.58 1.44
C SER A 41 -3.07 -13.37 2.64
N THR A 42 -2.17 -13.94 3.46
CA THR A 42 -2.57 -14.63 4.70
C THR A 42 -3.13 -13.65 5.71
N ILE A 43 -2.44 -12.54 5.99
CA ILE A 43 -2.95 -11.55 6.94
C ILE A 43 -4.20 -10.86 6.40
N ILE A 44 -4.29 -10.58 5.10
CA ILE A 44 -5.50 -10.05 4.47
C ILE A 44 -6.69 -10.97 4.72
N ARG A 45 -6.56 -12.29 4.52
CA ARG A 45 -7.63 -13.26 4.78
C ARG A 45 -8.05 -13.33 6.25
N HIS A 46 -7.14 -13.03 7.18
CA HIS A 46 -7.51 -12.87 8.59
C HIS A 46 -8.29 -11.57 8.83
N ILE A 47 -7.88 -10.45 8.20
CA ILE A 47 -8.55 -9.15 8.32
C ILE A 47 -9.97 -9.19 7.77
N VAL A 48 -10.21 -9.92 6.68
CA VAL A 48 -11.57 -10.09 6.12
C VAL A 48 -12.38 -11.20 6.81
N GLY A 49 -11.75 -11.91 7.76
CA GLY A 49 -12.40 -12.94 8.56
C GLY A 49 -12.60 -14.29 7.88
N ASP A 50 -11.79 -14.59 6.83
CA ASP A 50 -11.75 -15.90 6.18
C ASP A 50 -10.96 -16.91 7.00
N TYR A 51 -9.88 -16.45 7.67
CA TYR A 51 -9.03 -17.28 8.51
C TYR A 51 -9.13 -16.86 9.97
N ARG A 52 -9.06 -17.85 10.86
CA ARG A 52 -8.91 -17.62 12.29
C ARG A 52 -7.44 -17.74 12.69
N PRO A 53 -6.88 -16.78 13.47
CA PRO A 53 -5.52 -16.90 13.95
C PRO A 53 -5.40 -18.06 14.96
N ASP A 54 -4.20 -18.63 15.06
CA ASP A 54 -3.91 -19.68 16.05
C ASP A 54 -3.71 -19.04 17.45
N SER A 55 -3.19 -17.78 17.47
CA SER A 55 -3.11 -16.94 18.66
C SER A 55 -3.16 -15.46 18.29
N GLY A 56 -3.41 -14.60 19.28
CA GLY A 56 -3.58 -13.17 19.07
C GLY A 56 -5.00 -12.81 18.65
N GLU A 57 -5.21 -11.55 18.28
CA GLU A 57 -6.52 -11.04 17.89
C GLU A 57 -6.42 -9.98 16.77
N ILE A 58 -7.52 -9.82 16.04
CA ILE A 58 -7.68 -8.78 15.00
C ILE A 58 -8.95 -8.02 15.30
N LEU A 59 -8.79 -6.70 15.46
CA LEU A 59 -9.88 -5.78 15.76
C LEU A 59 -10.06 -4.81 14.60
N ILE A 60 -11.31 -4.65 14.16
CA ILE A 60 -11.72 -3.63 13.20
C ILE A 60 -12.62 -2.64 13.95
N ASP A 61 -12.22 -1.37 14.04
CA ASP A 61 -12.85 -0.36 14.90
C ASP A 61 -13.11 -0.87 16.33
N GLY A 62 -12.13 -1.58 16.91
CA GLY A 62 -12.20 -2.13 18.25
C GLY A 62 -13.10 -3.37 18.40
N GLN A 63 -13.66 -3.91 17.32
CA GLN A 63 -14.50 -5.08 17.32
C GLN A 63 -13.80 -6.28 16.66
N ASN A 64 -13.93 -7.46 17.27
CA ASN A 64 -13.38 -8.67 16.70
C ASN A 64 -14.10 -9.01 15.37
N ILE A 65 -13.33 -9.34 14.34
CA ILE A 65 -13.84 -9.69 13.01
C ILE A 65 -14.49 -11.08 12.97
N HIS A 66 -14.07 -11.99 13.86
CA HIS A 66 -14.56 -13.36 13.82
C HIS A 66 -16.05 -13.47 14.17
N GLU A 67 -16.79 -14.16 13.30
CA GLU A 67 -18.23 -14.42 13.45
C GLU A 67 -19.07 -13.13 13.66
N ASN A 68 -18.53 -11.98 13.21
CA ASN A 68 -19.18 -10.68 13.36
C ASN A 68 -19.68 -10.17 11.99
N ALA A 69 -20.92 -10.53 11.65
CA ALA A 69 -21.56 -10.14 10.40
C ALA A 69 -21.63 -8.60 10.24
N ALA A 70 -21.93 -7.87 11.32
CA ALA A 70 -22.07 -6.43 11.31
C ALA A 70 -20.75 -5.71 10.97
N VAL A 71 -19.60 -6.27 11.35
CA VAL A 71 -18.28 -5.77 10.94
C VAL A 71 -18.02 -6.14 9.48
N LYS A 72 -18.31 -7.39 9.08
CA LYS A 72 -18.06 -7.86 7.70
C LYS A 72 -18.89 -7.12 6.66
N GLU A 73 -20.11 -6.71 6.97
CA GLU A 73 -20.95 -5.90 6.07
C GLU A 73 -20.36 -4.54 5.71
N ARG A 74 -19.40 -4.04 6.51
CA ARG A 74 -18.70 -2.76 6.29
C ARG A 74 -17.35 -2.91 5.59
N ILE A 75 -16.98 -4.15 5.20
CA ILE A 75 -15.71 -4.46 4.55
C ILE A 75 -15.98 -4.87 3.12
N ALA A 76 -15.29 -4.23 2.17
CA ALA A 76 -15.19 -4.72 0.80
C ALA A 76 -13.81 -5.33 0.57
N TYR A 77 -13.77 -6.48 -0.08
CA TYR A 77 -12.53 -7.19 -0.39
C TYR A 77 -12.42 -7.49 -1.87
N ILE A 78 -11.30 -7.13 -2.47
CA ILE A 78 -10.94 -7.49 -3.84
C ILE A 78 -9.69 -8.36 -3.77
N PRO A 79 -9.82 -9.68 -3.95
CA PRO A 79 -8.69 -10.60 -4.00
C PRO A 79 -7.91 -10.45 -5.31
N ASP A 80 -6.67 -10.95 -5.33
CA ASP A 80 -5.87 -11.03 -6.56
C ASP A 80 -6.56 -11.91 -7.62
N GLU A 81 -7.00 -13.12 -7.24
CA GLU A 81 -7.82 -13.97 -8.08
C GLU A 81 -9.31 -13.75 -7.82
N ILE A 82 -9.96 -13.02 -8.74
CA ILE A 82 -11.36 -12.67 -8.62
C ILE A 82 -12.23 -13.79 -9.20
N PHE A 83 -13.14 -14.29 -8.39
CA PHE A 83 -14.12 -15.29 -8.79
C PHE A 83 -15.53 -14.69 -8.88
N TYR A 84 -16.20 -14.96 -9.99
CA TYR A 84 -17.62 -14.65 -10.20
C TYR A 84 -18.37 -15.89 -10.70
N PHE A 85 -19.70 -15.86 -10.58
CA PHE A 85 -20.53 -16.91 -11.18
C PHE A 85 -20.28 -16.96 -12.69
N PRO A 86 -19.91 -18.12 -13.27
CA PRO A 86 -19.40 -18.20 -14.64
C PRO A 86 -20.33 -17.65 -15.72
N GLN A 87 -21.62 -17.69 -15.50
CA GLN A 87 -22.64 -17.23 -16.46
C GLN A 87 -23.15 -15.82 -16.13
N ALA A 88 -22.81 -15.27 -14.97
CA ALA A 88 -23.31 -13.98 -14.56
C ALA A 88 -22.73 -12.86 -15.41
N ASN A 89 -23.53 -11.83 -15.62
CA ASN A 89 -23.10 -10.53 -16.12
C ASN A 89 -22.99 -9.52 -14.97
N THR A 90 -22.45 -8.34 -15.26
CA THR A 90 -22.22 -7.31 -14.23
C THR A 90 -23.52 -6.86 -13.53
N LEU A 91 -24.67 -6.80 -14.25
CA LEU A 91 -25.95 -6.44 -13.65
C LEU A 91 -26.51 -7.52 -12.72
N GLU A 92 -26.26 -8.78 -13.02
CA GLU A 92 -26.65 -9.89 -12.15
C GLU A 92 -25.80 -9.88 -10.88
N MET A 93 -24.51 -9.63 -10.99
CA MET A 93 -23.64 -9.46 -9.84
C MET A 93 -24.03 -8.22 -9.01
N MET A 94 -24.40 -7.11 -9.63
CA MET A 94 -24.91 -5.93 -8.95
C MET A 94 -26.14 -6.26 -8.10
N ARG A 95 -27.13 -7.00 -8.66
CA ARG A 95 -28.32 -7.41 -7.91
C ARG A 95 -27.97 -8.34 -6.75
N TYR A 96 -27.00 -9.24 -6.95
CA TYR A 96 -26.50 -10.13 -5.91
C TYR A 96 -25.87 -9.33 -4.75
N TYR A 97 -24.98 -8.37 -5.06
CA TYR A 97 -24.37 -7.50 -4.05
C TYR A 97 -25.41 -6.64 -3.32
N LYS A 98 -26.37 -6.07 -4.05
CA LYS A 98 -27.49 -5.31 -3.45
C LYS A 98 -28.33 -6.15 -2.49
N GLY A 99 -28.42 -7.47 -2.71
CA GLY A 99 -29.10 -8.41 -1.80
C GLY A 99 -28.28 -8.77 -0.57
N LEU A 100 -26.95 -8.67 -0.65
CA LEU A 100 -26.03 -9.01 0.45
C LEU A 100 -25.69 -7.80 1.33
N TYR A 101 -25.52 -6.63 0.73
CA TYR A 101 -25.04 -5.44 1.41
C TYR A 101 -26.17 -4.40 1.51
N PRO A 102 -26.67 -4.11 2.71
CA PRO A 102 -27.75 -3.11 2.90
C PRO A 102 -27.35 -1.69 2.47
N SER A 103 -26.06 -1.40 2.51
CA SER A 103 -25.48 -0.09 2.11
C SER A 103 -25.29 0.06 0.59
N PHE A 104 -25.57 -0.96 -0.22
CA PHE A 104 -25.29 -0.94 -1.66
C PHE A 104 -26.04 0.18 -2.38
N ASP A 105 -25.32 1.12 -2.98
CA ASP A 105 -25.86 2.24 -3.76
C ASP A 105 -25.87 1.93 -5.26
N GLU A 106 -27.08 1.67 -5.79
CA GLU A 106 -27.27 1.39 -7.21
C GLU A 106 -27.02 2.62 -8.09
N GLN A 107 -27.29 3.85 -7.57
CA GLN A 107 -27.04 5.07 -8.35
C GLN A 107 -25.54 5.32 -8.47
N TYR A 108 -24.80 5.11 -7.39
CA TYR A 108 -23.34 5.18 -7.37
C TYR A 108 -22.71 4.11 -8.27
N PHE A 109 -23.24 2.88 -8.27
CA PHE A 109 -22.83 1.83 -9.20
C PHE A 109 -22.85 2.33 -10.65
N TYR A 110 -23.97 2.90 -11.11
CA TYR A 110 -24.07 3.41 -12.48
C TYR A 110 -23.19 4.64 -12.71
N LYS A 111 -22.94 5.45 -11.70
CA LYS A 111 -22.01 6.59 -11.77
C LYS A 111 -20.58 6.11 -12.03
N ILE A 112 -20.09 5.12 -11.25
CA ILE A 112 -18.74 4.55 -11.43
C ILE A 112 -18.61 3.82 -12.76
N CYS A 113 -19.64 3.10 -13.21
CA CYS A 113 -19.63 2.42 -14.52
C CYS A 113 -19.29 3.37 -15.68
N LYS A 114 -19.64 4.66 -15.58
CA LYS A 114 -19.31 5.67 -16.61
C LYS A 114 -17.81 5.96 -16.69
N CYS A 115 -17.06 5.70 -15.63
CA CYS A 115 -15.60 5.81 -15.63
C CYS A 115 -14.95 4.71 -16.49
N PHE A 116 -15.69 3.61 -16.79
CA PHE A 116 -15.21 2.47 -17.55
C PHE A 116 -16.04 2.26 -18.82
N PRO A 117 -15.84 3.07 -19.89
CA PRO A 117 -16.69 3.03 -21.09
C PRO A 117 -16.72 1.68 -21.81
N MET A 118 -15.67 0.87 -21.64
CA MET A 118 -15.56 -0.45 -22.25
C MET A 118 -16.29 -1.55 -21.45
N LEU A 119 -16.84 -1.22 -20.29
CA LEU A 119 -17.53 -2.18 -19.43
C LEU A 119 -18.94 -2.47 -19.95
N HIS A 120 -19.10 -3.60 -20.60
CA HIS A 120 -20.39 -4.07 -21.13
C HIS A 120 -21.21 -4.79 -20.06
N LEU A 121 -22.12 -4.09 -19.39
CA LEU A 121 -22.85 -4.58 -18.21
C LEU A 121 -23.67 -5.89 -18.44
N LYS A 122 -24.10 -6.17 -19.68
CA LYS A 122 -24.93 -7.33 -20.02
C LYS A 122 -24.14 -8.52 -20.59
N LYS A 123 -22.83 -8.36 -20.87
CA LYS A 123 -21.99 -9.48 -21.33
C LYS A 123 -21.61 -10.39 -20.16
N PRO A 124 -21.52 -11.71 -20.36
CA PRO A 124 -21.03 -12.62 -19.33
C PRO A 124 -19.61 -12.25 -18.88
N ILE A 125 -19.37 -12.20 -17.58
CA ILE A 125 -18.08 -11.78 -16.99
C ILE A 125 -16.93 -12.67 -17.46
N ARG A 126 -17.18 -13.97 -17.68
CA ARG A 126 -16.18 -14.91 -18.22
C ARG A 126 -15.59 -14.51 -19.59
N SER A 127 -16.28 -13.63 -20.33
CA SER A 127 -15.82 -13.14 -21.64
C SER A 127 -14.91 -11.91 -21.55
N PHE A 128 -14.69 -11.40 -20.35
CA PHE A 128 -13.89 -10.20 -20.10
C PHE A 128 -12.39 -10.53 -19.95
N SER A 129 -11.53 -9.55 -20.25
CA SER A 129 -10.13 -9.60 -19.90
C SER A 129 -9.94 -9.50 -18.38
N LYS A 130 -8.77 -9.91 -17.85
CA LYS A 130 -8.44 -9.74 -16.42
C LYS A 130 -8.66 -8.29 -15.97
N GLY A 131 -8.21 -7.31 -16.74
CA GLY A 131 -8.41 -5.89 -16.42
C GLY A 131 -9.87 -5.48 -16.35
N THR A 132 -10.72 -5.97 -17.27
CA THR A 132 -12.16 -5.69 -17.23
C THR A 132 -12.85 -6.38 -16.05
N ILE A 133 -12.40 -7.58 -15.66
CA ILE A 133 -12.89 -8.25 -14.44
C ILE A 133 -12.53 -7.44 -13.20
N LYS A 134 -11.31 -6.89 -13.11
CA LYS A 134 -10.91 -5.98 -12.02
C LYS A 134 -11.81 -4.74 -11.99
N GLN A 135 -12.16 -4.13 -13.15
CA GLN A 135 -13.14 -3.03 -13.20
C GLN A 135 -14.49 -3.41 -12.59
N VAL A 136 -15.02 -4.58 -12.94
CA VAL A 136 -16.27 -5.09 -12.34
C VAL A 136 -16.14 -5.17 -10.82
N ALA A 137 -15.03 -5.71 -10.33
CA ALA A 137 -14.77 -5.84 -8.89
C ALA A 137 -14.76 -4.47 -8.18
N PHE A 138 -14.06 -3.49 -8.74
CA PHE A 138 -14.03 -2.14 -8.18
C PHE A 138 -15.41 -1.47 -8.18
N VAL A 139 -16.14 -1.55 -9.30
CA VAL A 139 -17.48 -0.96 -9.38
C VAL A 139 -18.41 -1.56 -8.33
N LEU A 140 -18.39 -2.88 -8.14
CA LEU A 140 -19.21 -3.55 -7.13
C LEU A 140 -18.75 -3.22 -5.70
N ALA A 141 -17.46 -3.27 -5.41
CA ALA A 141 -16.90 -3.04 -4.10
C ALA A 141 -17.11 -1.61 -3.60
N LEU A 142 -16.87 -0.61 -4.45
CA LEU A 142 -17.07 0.80 -4.09
C LEU A 142 -18.56 1.16 -3.93
N SER A 143 -19.46 0.47 -4.64
CA SER A 143 -20.90 0.69 -4.51
C SER A 143 -21.50 0.24 -3.17
N ILE A 144 -20.71 -0.43 -2.33
CA ILE A 144 -21.10 -0.80 -0.96
C ILE A 144 -20.89 0.38 0.00
N HIS A 145 -20.08 1.39 -0.35
CA HIS A 145 -19.55 2.43 0.54
C HIS A 145 -18.90 1.81 1.79
N PRO A 146 -17.83 1.01 1.62
CA PRO A 146 -17.23 0.30 2.72
C PRO A 146 -16.48 1.24 3.66
N ASP A 147 -16.51 0.96 4.98
CA ASP A 147 -15.63 1.64 5.94
C ASP A 147 -14.17 1.18 5.75
N LEU A 148 -13.98 -0.09 5.33
CA LEU A 148 -12.69 -0.70 5.04
C LEU A 148 -12.69 -1.37 3.66
N LEU A 149 -11.82 -0.92 2.77
CA LEU A 149 -11.55 -1.52 1.48
C LEU A 149 -10.22 -2.28 1.54
N VAL A 150 -10.27 -3.60 1.36
CA VAL A 150 -9.08 -4.47 1.36
C VAL A 150 -8.78 -4.93 -0.05
N LEU A 151 -7.55 -4.73 -0.51
CA LEU A 151 -7.13 -4.96 -1.89
C LEU A 151 -5.87 -5.85 -1.90
N ASP A 152 -5.97 -7.03 -2.52
CA ASP A 152 -4.82 -7.93 -2.68
C ASP A 152 -4.30 -7.83 -4.11
N GLU A 153 -3.10 -7.23 -4.31
CA GLU A 153 -2.44 -6.99 -5.61
C GLU A 153 -3.40 -6.37 -6.67
N PRO A 154 -4.09 -5.24 -6.37
CA PRO A 154 -5.23 -4.77 -7.17
C PRO A 154 -4.86 -4.31 -8.57
N VAL A 155 -3.64 -3.84 -8.77
CA VAL A 155 -3.19 -3.25 -10.04
C VAL A 155 -2.19 -4.13 -10.80
N ASP A 156 -1.88 -5.32 -10.26
CA ASP A 156 -0.99 -6.26 -10.94
C ASP A 156 -1.55 -6.69 -12.29
N GLY A 157 -0.68 -6.68 -13.31
CA GLY A 157 -1.04 -7.05 -14.69
C GLY A 157 -1.94 -6.06 -15.43
N LEU A 158 -2.17 -4.86 -14.87
CA LEU A 158 -2.93 -3.79 -15.55
C LEU A 158 -2.00 -2.86 -16.33
N ASP A 159 -2.54 -2.33 -17.45
CA ASP A 159 -1.85 -1.27 -18.19
C ASP A 159 -1.79 0.05 -17.38
N PRO A 160 -0.86 0.96 -17.70
CA PRO A 160 -0.66 2.19 -16.93
C PRO A 160 -1.88 3.12 -16.87
N VAL A 161 -2.73 3.14 -17.91
CA VAL A 161 -3.93 4.00 -17.94
C VAL A 161 -4.96 3.47 -16.97
N MET A 162 -5.20 2.15 -17.01
CA MET A 162 -6.12 1.48 -16.11
C MET A 162 -5.68 1.60 -14.65
N ARG A 163 -4.39 1.43 -14.38
CA ARG A 163 -3.81 1.58 -13.04
C ARG A 163 -4.09 2.98 -12.47
N ARG A 164 -3.85 4.04 -13.23
CA ARG A 164 -4.16 5.42 -12.82
C ARG A 164 -5.66 5.62 -12.53
N GLN A 165 -6.53 5.05 -13.36
CA GLN A 165 -7.97 5.17 -13.14
C GLN A 165 -8.39 4.52 -11.81
N ILE A 166 -7.88 3.34 -11.52
CA ILE A 166 -8.16 2.64 -10.26
C ILE A 166 -7.67 3.44 -9.06
N TRP A 167 -6.41 3.92 -9.09
CA TRP A 167 -5.87 4.74 -8.01
C TRP A 167 -6.67 6.04 -7.80
N SER A 168 -7.05 6.71 -8.89
CA SER A 168 -7.90 7.92 -8.81
C SER A 168 -9.25 7.62 -8.15
N LEU A 169 -9.88 6.47 -8.44
CA LEU A 169 -11.13 6.07 -7.80
C LEU A 169 -10.93 5.76 -6.31
N ILE A 170 -9.86 5.06 -5.94
CA ILE A 170 -9.54 4.76 -4.54
C ILE A 170 -9.30 6.06 -3.75
N MET A 171 -8.49 6.97 -4.27
CA MET A 171 -8.21 8.26 -3.63
C MET A 171 -9.49 9.10 -3.46
N SER A 172 -10.37 9.11 -4.47
CA SER A 172 -11.67 9.80 -4.36
C SER A 172 -12.55 9.18 -3.28
N GLU A 173 -12.57 7.84 -3.17
CA GLU A 173 -13.34 7.15 -2.14
C GLU A 173 -12.86 7.47 -0.73
N VAL A 174 -11.54 7.54 -0.53
CA VAL A 174 -10.95 7.97 0.75
C VAL A 174 -11.29 9.43 1.05
N ALA A 175 -11.14 10.33 0.08
CA ALA A 175 -11.37 11.76 0.26
C ALA A 175 -12.86 12.09 0.49
N ASP A 176 -13.77 11.46 -0.25
CA ASP A 176 -15.20 11.80 -0.24
C ASP A 176 -15.97 11.07 0.87
N HIS A 177 -15.56 9.85 1.22
CA HIS A 177 -16.29 8.96 2.14
C HIS A 177 -15.51 8.60 3.41
N GLY A 178 -14.21 8.92 3.49
CA GLY A 178 -13.38 8.57 4.65
C GLY A 178 -13.09 7.07 4.76
N THR A 179 -13.23 6.34 3.66
CA THR A 179 -12.92 4.91 3.57
C THR A 179 -11.46 4.65 3.95
N THR A 180 -11.21 3.67 4.77
CA THR A 180 -9.85 3.19 5.03
C THR A 180 -9.48 2.14 4.00
N VAL A 181 -8.29 2.21 3.44
CA VAL A 181 -7.82 1.28 2.41
C VAL A 181 -6.59 0.54 2.90
N LEU A 182 -6.64 -0.79 2.84
CA LEU A 182 -5.46 -1.65 2.98
C LEU A 182 -5.16 -2.27 1.62
N VAL A 183 -3.98 -1.99 1.08
CA VAL A 183 -3.56 -2.53 -0.21
C VAL A 183 -2.27 -3.32 -0.08
N SER A 184 -2.23 -4.55 -0.59
CA SER A 184 -0.99 -5.31 -0.71
C SER A 184 -0.35 -5.09 -2.08
N SER A 185 0.98 -5.02 -2.09
CA SER A 185 1.78 -5.07 -3.31
C SER A 185 3.13 -5.72 -3.06
N HIS A 186 3.72 -6.31 -4.08
CA HIS A 186 5.13 -6.71 -4.09
C HIS A 186 6.03 -5.62 -4.69
N ASN A 187 5.44 -4.53 -5.18
CA ASN A 187 6.13 -3.42 -5.83
C ASN A 187 5.89 -2.10 -5.07
N LEU A 188 6.95 -1.60 -4.45
CA LEU A 188 6.92 -0.40 -3.63
C LEU A 188 6.57 0.86 -4.43
N ARG A 189 7.08 0.95 -5.68
CA ARG A 189 6.83 2.11 -6.58
C ARG A 189 5.36 2.33 -6.89
N GLU A 190 4.56 1.25 -6.89
CA GLU A 190 3.13 1.36 -7.17
C GLU A 190 2.35 2.06 -6.06
N LEU A 191 2.91 2.08 -4.85
CA LEU A 191 2.29 2.60 -3.64
C LEU A 191 2.81 3.99 -3.23
N GLU A 192 3.97 4.38 -3.77
CA GLU A 192 4.67 5.62 -3.40
C GLU A 192 3.80 6.88 -3.54
N ASP A 193 3.04 6.96 -4.62
CA ASP A 193 2.23 8.15 -4.94
C ASP A 193 0.82 8.11 -4.32
N VAL A 194 0.44 7.03 -3.63
CA VAL A 194 -0.96 6.81 -3.24
C VAL A 194 -1.16 6.45 -1.77
N CYS A 195 -0.14 5.95 -1.08
CA CYS A 195 -0.24 5.55 0.31
C CYS A 195 0.12 6.68 1.27
N ASP A 196 -0.53 6.71 2.43
CA ASP A 196 -0.17 7.57 3.56
C ASP A 196 0.73 6.85 4.55
N HIS A 197 0.56 5.53 4.64
CA HIS A 197 1.30 4.65 5.55
C HIS A 197 1.78 3.41 4.80
N ILE A 198 2.89 2.87 5.27
CA ILE A 198 3.45 1.66 4.70
C ILE A 198 3.92 0.69 5.78
N GLY A 199 3.67 -0.60 5.54
CA GLY A 199 4.21 -1.70 6.33
C GLY A 199 4.98 -2.66 5.46
N ILE A 200 6.19 -3.03 5.87
CA ILE A 200 6.99 -4.06 5.18
C ILE A 200 6.88 -5.38 5.90
N LEU A 201 6.30 -6.34 5.22
CA LEU A 201 6.15 -7.70 5.70
C LEU A 201 7.20 -8.62 5.09
N ASN A 202 7.91 -9.37 5.93
CA ASN A 202 8.83 -10.40 5.48
C ASN A 202 8.77 -11.62 6.41
N ARG A 203 8.62 -12.81 5.83
CA ARG A 203 8.58 -14.10 6.56
C ARG A 203 7.65 -14.09 7.77
N GLY A 204 6.47 -13.44 7.63
CA GLY A 204 5.46 -13.40 8.69
C GLY A 204 5.67 -12.33 9.76
N HIS A 205 6.72 -11.52 9.67
CA HIS A 205 6.99 -10.41 10.59
C HIS A 205 6.89 -9.07 9.89
N LEU A 206 6.34 -8.07 10.57
CA LEU A 206 6.39 -6.68 10.11
C LEU A 206 7.75 -6.10 10.49
N LEU A 207 8.58 -5.85 9.48
CA LEU A 207 9.93 -5.30 9.68
C LEU A 207 9.92 -3.81 9.96
N LEU A 208 8.97 -3.11 9.33
CA LEU A 208 8.84 -1.66 9.41
C LEU A 208 7.39 -1.25 9.26
N GLU A 209 6.97 -0.24 10.01
CA GLU A 209 5.66 0.41 9.90
C GLU A 209 5.81 1.90 10.17
N HIS A 210 5.56 2.73 9.14
CA HIS A 210 5.69 4.20 9.25
C HIS A 210 4.67 4.93 8.37
N SER A 211 4.40 6.18 8.72
CA SER A 211 3.80 7.13 7.79
C SER A 211 4.82 7.53 6.71
N LEU A 212 4.37 7.83 5.51
CA LEU A 212 5.28 8.29 4.45
C LEU A 212 5.87 9.65 4.75
N ASP A 213 5.11 10.53 5.39
CA ASP A 213 5.58 11.85 5.81
C ASP A 213 6.76 11.74 6.78
N ASP A 214 6.68 10.85 7.79
CA ASP A 214 7.76 10.62 8.75
C ASP A 214 9.01 10.05 8.06
N LEU A 215 8.82 9.11 7.13
CA LEU A 215 9.93 8.53 6.37
C LEU A 215 10.62 9.55 5.48
N GLN A 216 9.86 10.37 4.74
CA GLN A 216 10.39 11.39 3.85
C GLN A 216 11.06 12.55 4.60
N SER A 217 10.66 12.81 5.84
CA SER A 217 11.28 13.84 6.68
C SER A 217 12.54 13.38 7.40
N SER A 218 12.79 12.08 7.50
CA SER A 218 13.93 11.52 8.26
C SER A 218 15.24 11.48 7.48
N ILE A 219 15.18 11.45 6.15
CA ILE A 219 16.34 11.31 5.25
C ILE A 219 16.24 12.29 4.09
N THR A 220 17.34 12.95 3.77
CA THR A 220 17.40 13.92 2.68
C THR A 220 18.48 13.55 1.68
N LYS A 221 18.13 13.60 0.40
CA LYS A 221 19.05 13.43 -0.73
C LYS A 221 19.40 14.79 -1.31
N VAL A 222 20.68 15.08 -1.38
CA VAL A 222 21.18 16.33 -1.97
C VAL A 222 22.20 16.05 -3.05
N GLN A 223 22.16 16.85 -4.10
CA GLN A 223 23.25 16.94 -5.06
C GLN A 223 24.05 18.21 -4.79
N VAL A 224 25.36 18.05 -4.64
CA VAL A 224 26.27 19.16 -4.36
C VAL A 224 27.47 19.14 -5.32
N ALA A 225 27.96 20.33 -5.66
CA ALA A 225 29.24 20.49 -6.33
C ALA A 225 30.04 21.58 -5.63
N PHE A 226 31.32 21.35 -5.45
CA PHE A 226 32.26 22.32 -4.87
C PHE A 226 33.35 22.68 -5.88
N GLU A 227 34.04 23.80 -5.67
CA GLU A 227 35.17 24.23 -6.49
C GLU A 227 36.33 23.22 -6.37
N HIS A 228 36.50 22.66 -5.18
CA HIS A 228 37.46 21.63 -4.83
C HIS A 228 36.74 20.34 -4.40
N ASP A 229 37.48 19.48 -3.70
CA ASP A 229 36.92 18.24 -3.15
C ASP A 229 35.77 18.50 -2.18
N LEU A 230 34.90 17.48 -2.00
CA LEU A 230 33.81 17.50 -1.06
C LEU A 230 34.31 17.78 0.35
N PRO A 231 33.90 18.89 1.02
CA PRO A 231 34.28 19.16 2.39
C PRO A 231 33.71 18.13 3.36
N PRO A 232 34.25 18.08 4.61
CA PRO A 232 33.64 17.22 5.64
C PRO A 232 32.18 17.56 5.85
N ILE A 233 31.39 16.53 6.09
CA ILE A 233 29.96 16.71 6.39
C ILE A 233 29.79 17.51 7.67
N PRO A 234 28.87 18.50 7.70
CA PRO A 234 28.67 19.35 8.88
C PRO A 234 28.25 18.54 10.11
N ASP A 235 28.71 19.02 11.30
CA ASP A 235 28.33 18.40 12.55
C ASP A 235 26.81 18.32 12.74
N GLY A 236 26.36 17.17 13.24
CA GLY A 236 24.94 16.88 13.45
C GLY A 236 24.19 16.37 12.22
N LEU A 237 24.87 16.17 11.08
CA LEU A 237 24.35 15.41 9.95
C LEU A 237 25.08 14.06 9.86
N ALA A 238 24.33 12.97 9.74
CA ALA A 238 24.90 11.64 9.51
C ALA A 238 24.84 11.31 8.01
N LEU A 239 26.03 11.06 7.42
CA LEU A 239 26.12 10.59 6.02
C LEU A 239 25.78 9.12 5.98
N LEU A 240 24.69 8.78 5.27
CA LEU A 240 24.25 7.39 5.04
C LEU A 240 24.87 6.82 3.77
N HIS A 241 24.96 7.64 2.72
CA HIS A 241 25.55 7.24 1.44
C HIS A 241 26.09 8.42 0.65
N ALA A 242 27.13 8.18 -0.16
CA ALA A 242 27.69 9.17 -1.06
C ALA A 242 28.11 8.52 -2.39
N VAL A 243 27.77 9.17 -3.49
CA VAL A 243 28.24 8.80 -4.83
C VAL A 243 28.73 10.06 -5.53
N THR A 244 29.96 10.03 -6.03
CA THR A 244 30.52 11.16 -6.77
C THR A 244 30.68 10.80 -8.25
N ASN A 245 30.10 11.63 -9.10
CA ASN A 245 30.20 11.55 -10.55
C ASN A 245 30.82 12.83 -11.11
N GLY A 246 32.11 12.79 -11.40
CA GLY A 246 32.88 13.96 -11.80
C GLY A 246 32.97 14.99 -10.68
N ARG A 247 32.35 16.17 -10.84
CA ARG A 247 32.32 17.24 -9.83
C ARG A 247 31.06 17.27 -8.97
N VAL A 248 30.08 16.45 -9.31
CA VAL A 248 28.79 16.39 -8.59
C VAL A 248 28.79 15.21 -7.66
N SER A 249 28.57 15.46 -6.40
CA SER A 249 28.36 14.44 -5.37
C SER A 249 26.88 14.37 -5.00
N THR A 250 26.31 13.18 -5.04
CA THR A 250 24.99 12.89 -4.50
C THR A 250 25.17 12.31 -3.11
N LEU A 251 24.63 12.99 -2.12
CA LEU A 251 24.73 12.62 -0.71
C LEU A 251 23.36 12.26 -0.19
N ILE A 252 23.28 11.25 0.65
CA ILE A 252 22.10 10.88 1.42
C ILE A 252 22.44 11.06 2.88
N LEU A 253 21.73 11.98 3.50
CA LEU A 253 21.98 12.47 4.84
C LEU A 253 20.78 12.22 5.73
N LYS A 254 21.00 11.82 6.97
CA LYS A 254 19.96 11.73 7.98
C LYS A 254 19.69 13.13 8.52
N GLY A 255 18.43 13.56 8.42
CA GLY A 255 17.95 14.87 8.85
C GLY A 255 16.85 15.41 7.96
N GLU A 256 16.12 16.37 8.47
CA GLU A 256 15.04 17.05 7.74
C GLU A 256 15.58 17.88 6.57
N PRO A 257 14.86 17.98 5.44
CA PRO A 257 15.32 18.67 4.24
C PRO A 257 15.80 20.12 4.51
N GLN A 258 15.06 20.90 5.30
CA GLN A 258 15.40 22.29 5.61
C GLN A 258 16.67 22.42 6.45
N GLU A 259 16.88 21.51 7.40
CA GLU A 259 18.08 21.48 8.22
C GLU A 259 19.30 21.11 7.38
N VAL A 260 19.18 20.07 6.56
CA VAL A 260 20.23 19.60 5.66
C VAL A 260 20.61 20.70 4.67
N GLU A 261 19.62 21.32 4.00
CA GLU A 261 19.84 22.42 3.06
C GLU A 261 20.59 23.58 3.72
N THR A 262 20.12 24.06 4.87
CA THR A 262 20.75 25.17 5.60
C THR A 262 22.22 24.87 5.95
N LYS A 263 22.51 23.67 6.47
CA LYS A 263 23.87 23.27 6.86
C LYS A 263 24.78 23.08 5.65
N MET A 264 24.25 22.57 4.54
CA MET A 264 25.02 22.37 3.31
C MET A 264 25.29 23.70 2.59
N GLU A 265 24.35 24.66 2.59
CA GLU A 265 24.55 26.01 2.06
C GLU A 265 25.66 26.76 2.78
N ALA A 266 25.81 26.57 4.09
CA ALA A 266 26.88 27.17 4.88
C ALA A 266 28.30 26.77 4.42
N LEU A 267 28.43 25.70 3.65
CA LEU A 267 29.71 25.28 3.03
C LEU A 267 30.01 25.98 1.71
N HIS A 268 29.13 26.87 1.25
CA HIS A 268 29.23 27.61 -0.01
C HIS A 268 29.46 26.74 -1.25
N PRO A 269 28.57 25.74 -1.53
CA PRO A 269 28.68 24.92 -2.70
C PRO A 269 28.42 25.74 -3.98
N LEU A 270 29.00 25.32 -5.12
CA LEU A 270 28.69 25.86 -6.46
C LEU A 270 27.30 25.44 -6.93
N LEU A 271 26.85 24.27 -6.48
CA LEU A 271 25.53 23.70 -6.74
C LEU A 271 25.04 23.01 -5.48
N LEU A 272 23.81 23.27 -5.11
CA LEU A 272 23.08 22.53 -4.07
C LEU A 272 21.63 22.36 -4.54
N ASP A 273 21.23 21.12 -4.75
CA ASP A 273 19.86 20.74 -5.06
C ASP A 273 19.38 19.67 -4.10
N VAL A 274 18.20 19.88 -3.49
CA VAL A 274 17.51 18.86 -2.72
C VAL A 274 16.67 18.02 -3.67
N LEU A 275 16.92 16.72 -3.71
CA LEU A 275 16.23 15.78 -4.61
C LEU A 275 15.21 14.95 -3.85
N PRO A 276 14.08 14.59 -4.49
CA PRO A 276 13.16 13.63 -3.90
C PRO A 276 13.86 12.27 -3.76
N LEU A 277 13.62 11.62 -2.62
CA LEU A 277 13.99 10.22 -2.40
C LEU A 277 12.82 9.34 -2.78
N SER A 278 13.07 8.28 -3.54
CA SER A 278 12.09 7.23 -3.72
C SER A 278 11.93 6.41 -2.44
N LEU A 279 10.76 5.82 -2.25
CA LEU A 279 10.54 4.91 -1.12
C LEU A 279 11.56 3.76 -1.09
N GLU A 280 11.96 3.25 -2.25
CA GLU A 280 13.00 2.23 -2.35
C GLU A 280 14.32 2.72 -1.78
N GLU A 281 14.73 3.94 -2.11
CA GLU A 281 15.95 4.54 -1.57
C GLU A 281 15.85 4.74 -0.06
N ILE A 282 14.74 5.30 0.43
CA ILE A 282 14.50 5.51 1.86
C ILE A 282 14.66 4.18 2.61
N PHE A 283 14.03 3.11 2.12
CA PHE A 283 14.12 1.80 2.75
C PHE A 283 15.54 1.22 2.75
N ILE A 284 16.26 1.35 1.63
CA ILE A 284 17.65 0.89 1.54
C ILE A 284 18.52 1.58 2.59
N TYR A 285 18.31 2.86 2.82
CA TYR A 285 19.17 3.66 3.71
C TYR A 285 18.72 3.64 5.17
N GLU A 286 17.42 3.57 5.46
CA GLU A 286 16.90 3.41 6.82
C GLU A 286 17.24 2.02 7.40
N MET A 287 17.13 0.98 6.59
CA MET A 287 17.41 -0.40 7.00
C MET A 287 18.83 -0.88 6.66
N GLY A 288 19.55 -0.15 5.83
CA GLY A 288 20.85 -0.56 5.25
C GLY A 288 22.04 -0.54 6.20
N GLY A 289 21.83 -0.20 7.49
CA GLY A 289 22.87 -0.31 8.53
C GLY A 289 23.15 -1.74 8.96
N GLU A 290 22.20 -2.69 8.84
CA GLU A 290 22.35 -4.02 9.43
C GLU A 290 22.03 -5.22 8.54
N HIS A 291 21.29 -5.10 7.41
CA HIS A 291 20.93 -6.29 6.64
C HIS A 291 20.95 -6.09 5.12
N TYR A 292 21.95 -6.70 4.48
CA TYR A 292 22.09 -6.92 3.03
C TYR A 292 20.88 -7.63 2.38
N GLU A 293 19.96 -8.15 3.20
CA GLU A 293 18.77 -8.89 2.76
C GLU A 293 17.68 -8.01 2.15
N VAL A 294 17.62 -6.71 2.46
CA VAL A 294 16.55 -5.80 1.97
C VAL A 294 16.62 -5.63 0.45
N LYS A 295 17.82 -5.55 -0.13
CA LYS A 295 17.99 -5.52 -1.59
C LYS A 295 17.39 -6.73 -2.30
N ASN A 296 17.43 -7.89 -1.66
CA ASN A 296 16.89 -9.16 -2.20
C ASN A 296 15.37 -9.32 -1.89
N ILE A 297 14.80 -8.44 -1.08
CA ILE A 297 13.36 -8.48 -0.71
C ILE A 297 12.53 -7.61 -1.63
N LEU A 298 13.11 -6.51 -2.14
CA LEU A 298 12.40 -5.48 -2.92
C LEU A 298 12.71 -5.54 -4.43
N PHE A 299 13.70 -6.33 -4.86
CA PHE A 299 14.14 -6.56 -6.23
C PHE A 299 14.26 -8.07 -6.47
#